data_cc48e9b00bd46b98390a3a89ce9cceab
#
_entry.id   cc48e9b00bd46b98390a3a89ce9cceab
#
_cell.length_a   1.000
_cell.length_b   1.000
_cell.length_c   1.000
_cell.angle_alpha   90.00
_cell.angle_beta   90.00
_cell.angle_gamma   90.00
#
_symmetry.space_group_name_H-M   'P 1'
#
loop_
_entity.id
_entity.type
_entity.pdbx_description
1 polymer ?
#
loop_
_entity_poly.entity_id
_entity_poly.type
_entity_poly.pdbx_seq_one_letter_code
_entity_poly.pdbx_strand_id
1 'polypeptide(L)'
;QEPDLSIEELASRACLSLYHFHRVFTAVAGEAPGEMCRRLRMQRAAWQLCYTDASVTAIALGAGLASSQAFAKAFRRHYGCTPGAFRRDKSKNGHLMSKDGHALAQPDPYAESHSSARSNTMKTIEMDARTLAYVRVTGPYGEGYDAVCNRLHQWAAARGLEQGEWIFIYHDNPEVTPPTQCRTDIGVTVPVGTLGTGEVETQLIPAGRYAQSRYLITDRNQYGPRWQEHIGD
;
A
#
# COMPACT_ATOMS: atom_id res chain seq x y z
N GLN A 1 -8.87 -16.20 -12.69
CA GLN A 1 -8.65 -14.88 -13.32
C GLN A 1 -9.88 -14.05 -13.04
N GLU A 2 -9.78 -13.04 -12.20
CA GLU A 2 -10.84 -12.03 -12.10
C GLU A 2 -10.93 -11.29 -13.44
N PRO A 3 -12.12 -11.04 -13.97
CA PRO A 3 -12.28 -10.30 -15.21
C PRO A 3 -11.72 -8.89 -15.03
N ASP A 4 -10.91 -8.46 -15.98
CA ASP A 4 -10.33 -7.09 -16.02
C ASP A 4 -11.51 -6.14 -16.29
N LEU A 5 -12.12 -5.62 -15.21
CA LEU A 5 -13.27 -4.72 -15.29
C LEU A 5 -12.88 -3.44 -16.03
N SER A 6 -13.60 -3.12 -17.10
CA SER A 6 -13.40 -1.87 -17.82
C SER A 6 -13.85 -0.67 -16.97
N ILE A 7 -13.35 0.52 -17.29
CA ILE A 7 -13.77 1.75 -16.59
C ILE A 7 -15.25 2.02 -16.81
N GLU A 8 -15.77 1.64 -17.98
CA GLU A 8 -17.18 1.72 -18.34
C GLU A 8 -18.05 0.81 -17.46
N GLU A 9 -17.58 -0.42 -17.21
CA GLU A 9 -18.26 -1.36 -16.30
C GLU A 9 -18.25 -0.86 -14.87
N LEU A 10 -17.14 -0.27 -14.41
CA LEU A 10 -17.06 0.33 -13.08
C LEU A 10 -18.02 1.51 -12.94
N ALA A 11 -18.09 2.39 -13.94
CA ALA A 11 -19.04 3.49 -13.97
C ALA A 11 -20.49 3.00 -13.95
N SER A 12 -20.80 1.96 -14.75
CA SER A 12 -22.13 1.33 -14.81
C SER A 12 -22.53 0.72 -13.46
N ARG A 13 -21.63 0.00 -12.79
CA ARG A 13 -21.87 -0.56 -11.45
C ARG A 13 -22.09 0.50 -10.38
N ALA A 14 -21.43 1.67 -10.53
CA ALA A 14 -21.64 2.82 -9.68
C ALA A 14 -22.91 3.61 -10.02
N CYS A 15 -23.67 3.20 -11.02
CA CYS A 15 -24.84 3.92 -11.55
C CYS A 15 -24.51 5.36 -11.98
N LEU A 16 -23.31 5.58 -12.49
CA LEU A 16 -22.82 6.89 -12.94
C LEU A 16 -22.54 6.87 -14.46
N SER A 17 -22.71 8.02 -15.10
CA SER A 17 -22.12 8.21 -16.43
C SER A 17 -20.61 8.16 -16.36
N LEU A 18 -19.94 7.73 -17.44
CA LEU A 18 -18.47 7.64 -17.49
C LEU A 18 -17.80 8.97 -17.09
N TYR A 19 -18.35 10.10 -17.55
CA TYR A 19 -17.83 11.42 -17.20
C TYR A 19 -17.98 11.74 -15.71
N HIS A 20 -19.14 11.44 -15.13
CA HIS A 20 -19.39 11.69 -13.71
C HIS A 20 -18.53 10.77 -12.83
N PHE A 21 -18.42 9.48 -13.22
CA PHE A 21 -17.53 8.52 -12.57
C PHE A 21 -16.08 9.02 -12.56
N HIS A 22 -15.58 9.49 -13.71
CA HIS A 22 -14.22 10.05 -13.80
C HIS A 22 -13.99 11.20 -12.82
N ARG A 23 -14.93 12.13 -12.74
CA ARG A 23 -14.83 13.30 -11.83
C ARG A 23 -14.86 12.89 -10.37
N VAL A 24 -15.84 12.08 -9.98
CA VAL A 24 -15.99 11.60 -8.60
C VAL A 24 -14.79 10.77 -8.19
N PHE A 25 -14.41 9.82 -9.05
CA PHE A 25 -13.25 8.96 -8.80
C PHE A 25 -11.97 9.77 -8.62
N THR A 26 -11.69 10.72 -9.52
CA THR A 26 -10.49 11.56 -9.42
C THR A 26 -10.50 12.44 -8.17
N ALA A 27 -11.66 12.95 -7.78
CA ALA A 27 -11.79 13.73 -6.55
C ALA A 27 -11.52 12.90 -5.29
N VAL A 28 -11.94 11.62 -5.28
CA VAL A 28 -11.77 10.72 -4.13
C VAL A 28 -10.40 10.06 -4.12
N ALA A 29 -9.96 9.53 -5.28
CA ALA A 29 -8.71 8.76 -5.39
C ALA A 29 -7.46 9.64 -5.58
N GLY A 30 -7.62 10.93 -5.91
CA GLY A 30 -6.52 11.83 -6.21
C GLY A 30 -5.85 11.59 -7.58
N GLU A 31 -6.30 10.58 -8.33
CA GLU A 31 -5.80 10.24 -9.67
C GLU A 31 -6.93 9.74 -10.58
N ALA A 32 -6.79 9.89 -11.89
CA ALA A 32 -7.78 9.40 -12.83
C ALA A 32 -7.87 7.87 -12.85
N PRO A 33 -9.08 7.26 -13.08
CA PRO A 33 -9.24 5.81 -13.07
C PRO A 33 -8.26 5.06 -13.97
N GLY A 34 -8.02 5.57 -15.19
CA GLY A 34 -7.06 4.97 -16.13
C GLY A 34 -5.60 5.08 -15.68
N GLU A 35 -5.25 6.11 -14.92
CA GLU A 35 -3.92 6.26 -14.34
C GLU A 35 -3.72 5.28 -13.18
N MET A 36 -4.71 5.15 -12.32
CA MET A 36 -4.72 4.14 -11.25
C MET A 36 -4.55 2.74 -11.81
N CYS A 37 -5.37 2.34 -12.80
CA CYS A 37 -5.24 1.03 -13.45
C CYS A 37 -3.85 0.81 -14.04
N ARG A 38 -3.28 1.83 -14.68
CA ARG A 38 -1.92 1.75 -15.26
C ARG A 38 -0.87 1.58 -14.17
N ARG A 39 -0.97 2.33 -13.08
CA ARG A 39 -0.08 2.25 -11.94
C ARG A 39 -0.12 0.86 -11.30
N LEU A 40 -1.32 0.35 -11.00
CA LEU A 40 -1.50 -0.98 -10.41
C LEU A 40 -0.97 -2.11 -11.29
N ARG A 41 -1.16 -2.02 -12.62
CA ARG A 41 -0.58 -2.98 -13.58
C ARG A 41 0.95 -2.93 -13.57
N MET A 42 1.56 -1.75 -13.46
CA MET A 42 3.02 -1.61 -13.38
C MET A 42 3.56 -2.13 -12.03
N GLN A 43 2.87 -1.89 -10.93
CA GLN A 43 3.23 -2.42 -9.61
C GLN A 43 3.18 -3.95 -9.60
N ARG A 44 2.09 -4.55 -10.12
CA ARG A 44 1.97 -6.01 -10.25
C ARG A 44 3.07 -6.60 -11.13
N ALA A 45 3.40 -5.94 -12.24
CA ALA A 45 4.48 -6.39 -13.12
C ALA A 45 5.86 -6.29 -12.43
N ALA A 46 6.11 -5.24 -11.66
CA ALA A 46 7.34 -5.07 -10.88
C ALA A 46 7.46 -6.17 -9.81
N TRP A 47 6.36 -6.48 -9.10
CA TRP A 47 6.31 -7.60 -8.17
C TRP A 47 6.65 -8.93 -8.86
N GLN A 48 6.02 -9.23 -10.01
CA GLN A 48 6.32 -10.45 -10.76
C GLN A 48 7.79 -10.53 -11.23
N LEU A 49 8.38 -9.38 -11.59
CA LEU A 49 9.82 -9.33 -11.94
C LEU A 49 10.73 -9.67 -10.76
N CYS A 50 10.34 -9.33 -9.54
CA CYS A 50 11.12 -9.57 -8.33
C CYS A 50 10.96 -11.01 -7.79
N TYR A 51 9.75 -11.56 -7.85
CA TYR A 51 9.38 -12.73 -7.06
C TYR A 51 8.97 -13.95 -7.92
N THR A 52 8.99 -13.83 -9.25
CA THR A 52 8.68 -14.97 -10.13
C THR A 52 9.71 -15.11 -11.23
N ASP A 53 9.83 -16.35 -11.76
CA ASP A 53 10.67 -16.66 -12.91
C ASP A 53 9.94 -16.41 -14.26
N ALA A 54 8.77 -15.80 -14.24
CA ALA A 54 8.00 -15.49 -15.44
C ALA A 54 8.82 -14.64 -16.41
N SER A 55 8.76 -14.96 -17.70
CA SER A 55 9.48 -14.19 -18.71
C SER A 55 8.95 -12.75 -18.80
N VAL A 56 9.83 -11.80 -19.15
CA VAL A 56 9.44 -10.39 -19.34
C VAL A 56 8.29 -10.26 -20.36
N THR A 57 8.25 -11.15 -21.35
CA THR A 57 7.17 -11.19 -22.35
C THR A 57 5.85 -11.66 -21.75
N ALA A 58 5.87 -12.69 -20.89
CA ALA A 58 4.68 -13.17 -20.20
C ALA A 58 4.12 -12.08 -19.25
N ILE A 59 5.00 -11.39 -18.52
CA ILE A 59 4.63 -10.29 -17.63
C ILE A 59 4.03 -9.13 -18.44
N ALA A 60 4.62 -8.80 -19.60
CA ALA A 60 4.12 -7.73 -20.46
C ALA A 60 2.68 -8.01 -20.95
N LEU A 61 2.41 -9.24 -21.38
CA LEU A 61 1.06 -9.68 -21.78
C LEU A 61 0.09 -9.65 -20.60
N GLY A 62 0.51 -10.14 -19.42
CA GLY A 62 -0.28 -10.08 -18.20
C GLY A 62 -0.56 -8.65 -17.69
N ALA A 63 0.28 -7.69 -18.06
CA ALA A 63 0.06 -6.28 -17.81
C ALA A 63 -0.84 -5.59 -18.84
N GLY A 64 -1.41 -6.34 -19.79
CA GLY A 64 -2.29 -5.84 -20.84
C GLY A 64 -1.58 -5.01 -21.93
N LEU A 65 -0.29 -5.26 -22.14
CA LEU A 65 0.51 -4.58 -23.17
C LEU A 65 0.76 -5.49 -24.37
N ALA A 66 0.62 -4.94 -25.57
CA ALA A 66 0.68 -5.69 -26.82
C ALA A 66 2.06 -6.29 -27.13
N SER A 67 3.13 -5.79 -26.48
CA SER A 67 4.49 -6.29 -26.71
C SER A 67 5.42 -6.02 -25.52
N SER A 68 6.48 -6.84 -25.42
CA SER A 68 7.55 -6.62 -24.43
C SER A 68 8.28 -5.29 -24.63
N GLN A 69 8.33 -4.76 -25.86
CA GLN A 69 8.92 -3.45 -26.16
C GLN A 69 8.07 -2.31 -25.62
N ALA A 70 6.74 -2.37 -25.83
CA ALA A 70 5.80 -1.40 -25.27
C ALA A 70 5.84 -1.42 -23.75
N PHE A 71 5.91 -2.62 -23.16
CA PHE A 71 6.09 -2.79 -21.72
C PHE A 71 7.40 -2.19 -21.22
N ALA A 72 8.53 -2.51 -21.86
CA ALA A 72 9.82 -1.96 -21.45
C ALA A 72 9.86 -0.43 -21.49
N LYS A 73 9.23 0.18 -22.49
CA LYS A 73 9.11 1.64 -22.59
C LYS A 73 8.23 2.21 -21.47
N ALA A 74 7.07 1.63 -21.21
CA ALA A 74 6.16 2.05 -20.15
C ALA A 74 6.79 1.86 -18.76
N PHE A 75 7.42 0.71 -18.53
CA PHE A 75 8.10 0.37 -17.29
C PHE A 75 9.28 1.32 -17.01
N ARG A 76 10.12 1.58 -18.03
CA ARG A 76 11.22 2.54 -17.88
C ARG A 76 10.73 3.96 -17.58
N ARG A 77 9.60 4.38 -18.16
CA ARG A 77 9.01 5.68 -17.84
C ARG A 77 8.53 5.74 -16.38
N HIS A 78 8.04 4.64 -15.82
CA HIS A 78 7.51 4.57 -14.48
C HIS A 78 8.59 4.38 -13.40
N TYR A 79 9.56 3.50 -13.65
CA TYR A 79 10.60 3.11 -12.68
C TYR A 79 12.02 3.61 -13.02
N GLY A 80 12.20 4.36 -14.10
CA GLY A 80 13.50 4.89 -14.51
C GLY A 80 14.46 3.86 -15.12
N CYS A 81 14.18 2.57 -15.03
CA CYS A 81 15.04 1.49 -15.53
C CYS A 81 14.26 0.46 -16.35
N THR A 82 14.97 -0.40 -17.08
CA THR A 82 14.33 -1.47 -17.86
C THR A 82 13.87 -2.63 -16.95
N PRO A 83 12.83 -3.42 -17.36
CA PRO A 83 12.38 -4.58 -16.59
C PRO A 83 13.48 -5.56 -16.26
N GLY A 84 14.38 -5.85 -17.22
CA GLY A 84 15.52 -6.72 -17.00
C GLY A 84 16.57 -6.17 -16.04
N ALA A 85 16.80 -4.85 -16.04
CA ALA A 85 17.67 -4.21 -15.06
C ALA A 85 17.05 -4.25 -13.67
N PHE A 86 15.75 -3.96 -13.58
CA PHE A 86 14.97 -4.02 -12.34
C PHE A 86 15.03 -5.41 -11.69
N ARG A 87 14.79 -6.47 -12.48
CA ARG A 87 14.92 -7.87 -12.03
C ARG A 87 16.30 -8.18 -11.47
N ARG A 88 17.38 -7.77 -12.18
CA ARG A 88 18.75 -8.05 -11.73
C ARG A 88 19.13 -7.31 -10.46
N ASP A 89 18.68 -6.09 -10.32
CA ASP A 89 18.98 -5.27 -9.14
C ASP A 89 18.28 -5.84 -7.90
N LYS A 90 17.00 -6.14 -8.00
CA LYS A 90 16.24 -6.77 -6.92
C LYS A 90 16.72 -8.19 -6.59
N SER A 91 17.18 -8.98 -7.57
CA SER A 91 17.77 -10.29 -7.30
C SER A 91 19.10 -10.21 -6.56
N LYS A 92 19.88 -9.13 -6.74
CA LYS A 92 21.09 -8.89 -5.96
C LYS A 92 20.80 -8.48 -4.51
N ASN A 93 19.75 -7.69 -4.31
CA ASN A 93 19.28 -7.33 -2.97
C ASN A 93 18.49 -8.47 -2.31
N GLY A 94 17.82 -9.32 -3.10
CA GLY A 94 17.09 -10.51 -2.64
C GLY A 94 17.98 -11.70 -2.27
N HIS A 95 19.29 -11.63 -2.54
CA HIS A 95 20.25 -12.65 -2.05
C HIS A 95 20.51 -12.56 -0.55
N LEU A 96 19.96 -11.58 0.14
CA LEU A 96 19.86 -11.55 1.61
C LEU A 96 18.65 -12.32 2.14
N MET A 97 17.74 -12.75 1.27
CA MET A 97 16.63 -13.65 1.56
C MET A 97 16.88 -14.97 0.82
N SER A 98 17.49 -15.92 1.52
CA SER A 98 17.64 -17.29 1.06
C SER A 98 16.28 -17.89 0.68
N LYS A 99 16.24 -18.77 -0.33
CA LYS A 99 15.06 -19.57 -0.73
C LYS A 99 14.42 -20.37 0.41
N ASP A 100 15.03 -20.40 1.58
CA ASP A 100 14.62 -21.16 2.76
C ASP A 100 14.29 -20.27 3.98
N GLY A 101 14.10 -18.96 3.79
CA GLY A 101 13.66 -18.07 4.88
C GLY A 101 14.60 -17.93 6.07
N HIS A 102 15.83 -18.45 5.97
CA HIS A 102 16.84 -18.30 7.02
C HIS A 102 17.83 -17.21 6.66
N ALA A 103 17.67 -16.04 7.27
CA ALA A 103 18.76 -15.10 7.39
C ALA A 103 19.88 -15.80 8.17
N LEU A 104 21.09 -15.82 7.61
CA LEU A 104 22.28 -16.10 8.40
C LEU A 104 22.53 -14.89 9.32
N ALA A 105 21.72 -14.80 10.38
CA ALA A 105 21.96 -13.89 11.49
C ALA A 105 23.22 -14.39 12.20
N GLN A 106 24.23 -13.56 12.33
CA GLN A 106 25.26 -13.76 13.33
C GLN A 106 24.56 -13.86 14.69
N PRO A 107 24.95 -14.78 15.59
CA PRO A 107 24.29 -14.92 16.88
C PRO A 107 24.49 -13.62 17.68
N ASP A 108 23.37 -12.97 17.98
CA ASP A 108 23.29 -11.86 18.92
C ASP A 108 23.54 -12.42 20.33
N PRO A 109 24.59 -12.00 21.06
CA PRO A 109 24.90 -12.51 22.39
C PRO A 109 23.87 -12.11 23.45
N TYR A 110 22.82 -11.37 23.13
CA TYR A 110 21.74 -10.97 24.04
C TYR A 110 20.41 -11.69 23.83
N ALA A 111 20.35 -12.75 23.00
CA ALA A 111 19.11 -13.45 22.67
C ALA A 111 18.57 -14.43 23.74
N GLU A 112 19.15 -14.52 24.93
CA GLU A 112 18.81 -15.54 25.93
C GLU A 112 17.96 -15.05 27.10
N SER A 113 17.10 -14.06 27.00
CA SER A 113 16.23 -13.78 28.16
C SER A 113 14.76 -13.44 27.90
N HIS A 114 14.26 -13.53 26.70
CA HIS A 114 12.82 -13.33 26.44
C HIS A 114 12.21 -14.37 25.50
N SER A 115 12.31 -15.63 25.90
CA SER A 115 11.52 -16.72 25.33
C SER A 115 10.07 -16.65 25.81
N SER A 116 9.34 -15.68 25.32
CA SER A 116 7.89 -15.69 25.26
C SER A 116 7.49 -15.27 23.84
N ALA A 117 7.91 -16.08 22.87
CA ALA A 117 7.45 -15.98 21.49
C ALA A 117 5.95 -16.30 21.46
N ARG A 118 5.11 -15.28 21.62
CA ARG A 118 3.73 -15.39 21.18
C ARG A 118 3.79 -15.53 19.67
N SER A 119 3.42 -16.73 19.20
CA SER A 119 3.21 -17.07 17.79
C SER A 119 2.41 -15.93 17.16
N ASN A 120 3.03 -15.21 16.25
CA ASN A 120 2.42 -14.07 15.55
C ASN A 120 1.64 -14.61 14.37
N THR A 121 0.58 -15.38 14.67
CA THR A 121 -0.25 -16.03 13.66
C THR A 121 -1.19 -14.98 13.09
N MET A 122 -1.16 -14.81 11.78
CA MET A 122 -2.17 -14.04 11.06
C MET A 122 -3.55 -14.60 11.37
N LYS A 123 -4.48 -13.73 11.74
CA LYS A 123 -5.86 -14.11 12.06
C LYS A 123 -6.79 -13.38 11.10
N THR A 124 -7.81 -14.10 10.65
CA THR A 124 -8.93 -13.44 9.96
C THR A 124 -9.90 -12.91 11.01
N ILE A 125 -10.24 -11.64 10.90
CA ILE A 125 -11.22 -10.96 11.75
C ILE A 125 -12.34 -10.36 10.89
N GLU A 126 -13.53 -10.30 11.45
CA GLU A 126 -14.61 -9.45 10.91
C GLU A 126 -14.47 -8.06 11.51
N MET A 127 -14.53 -7.04 10.66
CA MET A 127 -14.52 -5.64 11.07
C MET A 127 -15.78 -4.94 10.61
N ASP A 128 -16.36 -4.13 11.47
CA ASP A 128 -17.44 -3.23 11.10
C ASP A 128 -16.92 -2.05 10.28
N ALA A 129 -17.81 -1.47 9.47
CA ALA A 129 -17.49 -0.26 8.73
C ALA A 129 -17.14 0.89 9.68
N ARG A 130 -16.09 1.66 9.32
CA ARG A 130 -15.61 2.79 10.10
C ARG A 130 -15.44 4.00 9.21
N THR A 131 -15.77 5.17 9.71
CA THR A 131 -15.45 6.44 9.05
C THR A 131 -14.10 6.93 9.55
N LEU A 132 -13.20 7.24 8.64
CA LEU A 132 -11.88 7.78 8.91
C LEU A 132 -11.81 9.22 8.44
N ALA A 133 -11.49 10.16 9.34
CA ALA A 133 -11.05 11.49 8.98
C ALA A 133 -9.52 11.43 8.78
N TYR A 134 -9.01 11.88 7.65
CA TYR A 134 -7.61 11.66 7.28
C TYR A 134 -6.99 12.82 6.51
N VAL A 135 -5.67 12.85 6.51
CA VAL A 135 -4.84 13.69 5.62
C VAL A 135 -3.93 12.75 4.82
N ARG A 136 -3.91 12.91 3.50
CA ARG A 136 -3.03 12.14 2.62
C ARG A 136 -1.66 12.78 2.52
N VAL A 137 -0.63 11.95 2.73
CA VAL A 137 0.78 12.31 2.56
C VAL A 137 1.34 11.53 1.37
N THR A 138 2.09 12.20 0.50
CA THR A 138 2.85 11.57 -0.58
C THR A 138 4.33 11.80 -0.34
N GLY A 139 5.10 10.74 -0.22
CA GLY A 139 6.53 10.77 0.09
C GLY A 139 7.01 9.47 0.71
N PRO A 140 8.28 9.42 1.16
CA PRO A 140 8.82 8.24 1.83
C PRO A 140 8.03 7.90 3.09
N TYR A 141 7.76 6.61 3.30
CA TYR A 141 7.03 6.16 4.48
C TYR A 141 7.75 6.52 5.77
N GLY A 142 7.00 7.08 6.72
CA GLY A 142 7.52 7.51 8.03
C GLY A 142 8.08 8.93 8.05
N GLU A 143 8.25 9.61 6.92
CA GLU A 143 8.77 10.97 6.86
C GLU A 143 7.63 12.02 6.91
N GLY A 144 7.83 13.05 7.74
CA GLY A 144 6.87 14.17 7.85
C GLY A 144 5.57 13.86 8.57
N TYR A 145 5.37 12.65 9.10
CA TYR A 145 4.13 12.22 9.72
C TYR A 145 3.80 12.99 11.00
N ASP A 146 4.81 13.34 11.81
CA ASP A 146 4.60 14.05 13.10
C ASP A 146 3.85 15.37 12.90
N ALA A 147 4.20 16.13 11.85
CA ALA A 147 3.54 17.39 11.54
C ALA A 147 2.07 17.19 11.13
N VAL A 148 1.78 16.14 10.36
CA VAL A 148 0.42 15.79 9.93
C VAL A 148 -0.39 15.27 11.10
N CYS A 149 0.18 14.39 11.92
CA CYS A 149 -0.47 13.88 13.14
C CYS A 149 -0.87 15.04 14.08
N ASN A 150 0.04 16.00 14.29
CA ASN A 150 -0.25 17.16 15.13
C ASN A 150 -1.41 18.01 14.58
N ARG A 151 -1.44 18.28 13.27
CA ARG A 151 -2.55 19.04 12.64
C ARG A 151 -3.87 18.28 12.73
N LEU A 152 -3.87 16.99 12.44
CA LEU A 152 -5.06 16.15 12.53
C LEU A 152 -5.55 16.02 13.97
N HIS A 153 -4.63 15.92 14.95
CA HIS A 153 -4.98 15.93 16.36
C HIS A 153 -5.66 17.24 16.78
N GLN A 154 -5.10 18.39 16.38
CA GLN A 154 -5.72 19.71 16.64
C GLN A 154 -7.10 19.81 15.99
N TRP A 155 -7.25 19.33 14.77
CA TRP A 155 -8.55 19.30 14.08
C TRP A 155 -9.57 18.44 14.81
N ALA A 156 -9.17 17.26 15.29
CA ALA A 156 -10.01 16.33 16.06
C ALA A 156 -10.38 16.92 17.43
N ALA A 157 -9.40 17.45 18.17
CA ALA A 157 -9.60 18.05 19.48
C ALA A 157 -10.59 19.24 19.43
N ALA A 158 -10.48 20.10 18.41
CA ALA A 158 -11.42 21.21 18.22
C ALA A 158 -12.87 20.76 18.00
N ARG A 159 -13.11 19.46 17.79
CA ARG A 159 -14.42 18.84 17.56
C ARG A 159 -14.82 17.80 18.62
N GLY A 160 -13.98 17.60 19.65
CA GLY A 160 -14.18 16.56 20.67
C GLY A 160 -14.06 15.15 20.12
N LEU A 161 -13.24 14.94 19.06
CA LEU A 161 -13.05 13.66 18.36
C LEU A 161 -11.68 13.02 18.61
N GLU A 162 -10.94 13.50 19.59
CA GLU A 162 -9.57 13.05 19.92
C GLU A 162 -9.48 11.61 20.45
N GLN A 163 -10.61 11.03 20.87
CA GLN A 163 -10.69 9.67 21.39
C GLN A 163 -10.76 8.59 20.28
N GLY A 164 -10.77 9.00 19.01
CA GLY A 164 -10.78 8.08 17.88
C GLY A 164 -9.51 7.23 17.79
N GLU A 165 -9.63 6.04 17.20
CA GLU A 165 -8.51 5.17 16.91
C GLU A 165 -7.68 5.73 15.75
N TRP A 166 -6.36 5.80 15.91
CA TRP A 166 -5.46 6.22 14.84
C TRP A 166 -5.22 5.09 13.86
N ILE A 167 -5.40 5.38 12.57
CA ILE A 167 -5.23 4.42 11.49
C ILE A 167 -4.34 5.04 10.42
N PHE A 168 -3.32 4.27 10.00
CA PHE A 168 -2.43 4.61 8.89
C PHE A 168 -2.71 3.64 7.75
N ILE A 169 -3.12 4.16 6.58
CA ILE A 169 -3.38 3.34 5.39
C ILE A 169 -2.25 3.57 4.40
N TYR A 170 -1.48 2.54 4.15
CA TYR A 170 -0.39 2.53 3.18
C TYR A 170 -0.92 2.01 1.84
N HIS A 171 -0.91 2.86 0.83
CA HIS A 171 -1.53 2.55 -0.47
C HIS A 171 -0.59 1.87 -1.46
N ASP A 172 0.71 1.93 -1.21
CA ASP A 172 1.71 1.53 -2.17
C ASP A 172 2.72 0.57 -1.54
N ASN A 173 3.24 -0.37 -2.36
CA ASN A 173 4.33 -1.22 -1.91
C ASN A 173 5.67 -0.46 -2.07
N PRO A 174 6.40 -0.15 -0.99
CA PRO A 174 7.63 0.63 -1.05
C PRO A 174 8.78 -0.10 -1.74
N GLU A 175 8.69 -1.42 -1.94
CA GLU A 175 9.69 -2.18 -2.68
C GLU A 175 9.62 -1.96 -4.18
N VAL A 176 8.45 -1.55 -4.70
CA VAL A 176 8.19 -1.39 -6.13
C VAL A 176 7.76 0.02 -6.51
N THR A 177 7.28 0.81 -5.55
CA THR A 177 6.90 2.21 -5.75
C THR A 177 8.06 3.12 -5.33
N PRO A 178 8.47 4.09 -6.16
CA PRO A 178 9.47 5.06 -5.76
C PRO A 178 9.07 5.75 -4.46
N PRO A 179 9.97 5.92 -3.48
CA PRO A 179 9.63 6.48 -2.17
C PRO A 179 8.90 7.83 -2.25
N THR A 180 9.29 8.68 -3.20
CA THR A 180 8.66 10.00 -3.42
C THR A 180 7.22 9.94 -3.95
N GLN A 181 6.74 8.75 -4.33
CA GLN A 181 5.39 8.51 -4.86
C GLN A 181 4.54 7.64 -3.93
N CYS A 182 5.10 7.14 -2.84
CA CYS A 182 4.35 6.38 -1.85
C CYS A 182 3.32 7.27 -1.15
N ARG A 183 2.11 6.74 -0.96
CA ARG A 183 0.99 7.46 -0.36
C ARG A 183 0.60 6.82 0.95
N THR A 184 0.35 7.66 1.94
CA THR A 184 -0.18 7.25 3.25
C THR A 184 -1.35 8.14 3.62
N ASP A 185 -2.47 7.54 4.01
CA ASP A 185 -3.53 8.27 4.68
C ASP A 185 -3.30 8.14 6.19
N ILE A 186 -3.08 9.26 6.84
CA ILE A 186 -2.96 9.36 8.29
C ILE A 186 -4.30 9.83 8.81
N GLY A 187 -4.97 9.01 9.61
CA GLY A 187 -6.34 9.28 10.00
C GLY A 187 -6.68 8.91 11.44
N VAL A 188 -7.84 9.40 11.86
CA VAL A 188 -8.49 9.08 13.13
C VAL A 188 -9.93 8.66 12.86
N THR A 189 -10.40 7.61 13.54
CA THR A 189 -11.80 7.18 13.39
C THR A 189 -12.74 8.22 13.99
N VAL A 190 -13.83 8.49 13.26
CA VAL A 190 -14.83 9.50 13.64
C VAL A 190 -16.25 8.95 13.47
N PRO A 191 -17.25 9.53 14.12
CA PRO A 191 -18.66 9.16 13.91
C PRO A 191 -19.08 9.28 12.44
N VAL A 192 -20.00 8.42 12.04
CA VAL A 192 -20.60 8.47 10.69
C VAL A 192 -21.26 9.84 10.48
N GLY A 193 -21.04 10.43 9.31
CA GLY A 193 -21.58 11.75 8.96
C GLY A 193 -20.67 12.92 9.36
N THR A 194 -19.52 12.66 10.00
CA THR A 194 -18.52 13.71 10.23
C THR A 194 -18.02 14.24 8.90
N LEU A 195 -18.00 15.55 8.72
CA LEU A 195 -17.50 16.21 7.51
C LEU A 195 -16.06 16.67 7.73
N GLY A 196 -15.23 16.40 6.74
CA GLY A 196 -13.87 16.93 6.68
C GLY A 196 -13.88 18.46 6.42
N THR A 197 -12.83 19.13 6.82
CA THR A 197 -12.65 20.58 6.57
C THR A 197 -11.17 20.89 6.34
N GLY A 198 -10.89 21.86 5.48
CA GLY A 198 -9.52 22.22 5.09
C GLY A 198 -8.83 21.07 4.34
N GLU A 199 -7.69 20.62 4.86
CA GLU A 199 -6.93 19.50 4.30
C GLU A 199 -7.41 18.12 4.80
N VAL A 200 -8.33 18.08 5.79
CA VAL A 200 -8.86 16.84 6.35
C VAL A 200 -10.04 16.38 5.51
N GLU A 201 -9.93 15.19 4.95
CA GLU A 201 -10.98 14.50 4.21
C GLU A 201 -11.57 13.36 5.03
N THR A 202 -12.69 12.81 4.58
CA THR A 202 -13.30 11.64 5.23
C THR A 202 -13.51 10.52 4.22
N GLN A 203 -13.27 9.27 4.66
CA GLN A 203 -13.51 8.08 3.86
C GLN A 203 -14.12 6.96 4.70
N LEU A 204 -14.79 6.03 4.03
CA LEU A 204 -15.33 4.83 4.65
C LEU A 204 -14.30 3.69 4.52
N ILE A 205 -13.93 3.11 5.64
CA ILE A 205 -13.28 1.78 5.66
C ILE A 205 -14.43 0.77 5.68
N PRO A 206 -14.58 -0.08 4.64
CA PRO A 206 -15.74 -0.95 4.53
C PRO A 206 -15.74 -2.03 5.62
N ALA A 207 -16.92 -2.51 5.98
CA ALA A 207 -17.07 -3.73 6.76
C ALA A 207 -16.60 -4.93 5.94
N GLY A 208 -16.07 -5.95 6.59
CA GLY A 208 -15.66 -7.18 5.93
C GLY A 208 -14.63 -7.99 6.69
N ARG A 209 -14.10 -9.01 6.02
CA ARG A 209 -13.05 -9.86 6.56
C ARG A 209 -11.68 -9.27 6.27
N TYR A 210 -10.88 -9.15 7.31
CA TYR A 210 -9.53 -8.62 7.25
C TYR A 210 -8.53 -9.61 7.84
N ALA A 211 -7.36 -9.72 7.24
CA ALA A 211 -6.23 -10.38 7.84
C ALA A 211 -5.61 -9.44 8.88
N GLN A 212 -5.41 -9.91 10.10
CA GLN A 212 -4.83 -9.14 11.19
C GLN A 212 -3.61 -9.84 11.75
N SER A 213 -2.53 -9.10 11.90
CA SER A 213 -1.39 -9.43 12.75
C SER A 213 -1.17 -8.33 13.77
N ARG A 214 -0.68 -8.69 14.96
CA ARG A 214 -0.43 -7.74 16.03
C ARG A 214 1.01 -7.82 16.47
N TYR A 215 1.70 -6.69 16.42
CA TYR A 215 3.10 -6.57 16.82
C TYR A 215 3.25 -5.55 17.93
N LEU A 216 4.14 -5.84 18.89
CA LEU A 216 4.61 -4.83 19.83
C LEU A 216 5.84 -4.17 19.20
N ILE A 217 5.72 -2.89 18.87
CA ILE A 217 6.81 -2.09 18.35
C ILE A 217 7.39 -1.27 19.49
N THR A 218 8.64 -1.50 19.82
CA THR A 218 9.38 -0.80 20.87
C THR A 218 10.43 0.18 20.31
N ASP A 219 10.76 0.04 19.03
CA ASP A 219 11.72 0.89 18.32
C ASP A 219 11.24 1.15 16.88
N ARG A 220 11.47 2.36 16.38
CA ARG A 220 11.10 2.77 15.01
C ARG A 220 11.68 1.87 13.92
N ASN A 221 12.87 1.33 14.12
CA ASN A 221 13.53 0.46 13.15
C ASN A 221 12.84 -0.89 12.97
N GLN A 222 11.92 -1.26 13.87
CA GLN A 222 11.16 -2.51 13.79
C GLN A 222 9.99 -2.46 12.78
N TYR A 223 9.54 -1.28 12.36
CA TYR A 223 8.40 -1.17 11.42
C TYR A 223 8.68 -1.85 10.08
N GLY A 224 9.81 -1.54 9.46
CA GLY A 224 10.14 -2.08 8.14
C GLY A 224 10.22 -3.61 8.11
N PRO A 225 11.02 -4.26 8.97
CA PRO A 225 11.08 -5.73 9.04
C PRO A 225 9.74 -6.39 9.33
N ARG A 226 8.94 -5.84 10.26
CA ARG A 226 7.62 -6.37 10.60
C ARG A 226 6.61 -6.23 9.47
N TRP A 227 6.71 -5.14 8.71
CA TRP A 227 5.89 -4.94 7.52
C TRP A 227 6.23 -5.96 6.42
N GLN A 228 7.51 -6.26 6.21
CA GLN A 228 7.96 -7.25 5.24
C GLN A 228 7.50 -8.67 5.58
N GLU A 229 7.53 -9.06 6.85
CA GLU A 229 6.97 -10.34 7.32
C GLU A 229 5.47 -10.50 6.98
N HIS A 230 4.74 -9.40 6.86
CA HIS A 230 3.30 -9.40 6.63
C HIS A 230 2.91 -9.43 5.14
N ILE A 231 3.75 -8.92 4.26
CA ILE A 231 3.50 -8.88 2.81
C ILE A 231 4.06 -10.11 2.10
N GLY A 232 4.95 -10.86 2.74
CA GLY A 232 5.71 -11.96 2.14
C GLY A 232 5.00 -13.32 2.10
N ASP A 233 3.85 -13.47 2.76
CA ASP A 233 2.97 -14.63 2.75
C ASP A 233 1.75 -14.33 1.84
#